data_77c5faad5e070871c651395c4985eeae
#
_entry.id   77c5faad5e070871c651395c4985eeae
#
_cell.length_a   1.000
_cell.length_b   1.000
_cell.length_c   1.000
_cell.angle_alpha   90.00
_cell.angle_beta   90.00
_cell.angle_gamma   90.00
#
_symmetry.space_group_name_H-M   'P 1'
#
loop_
_entity.id
_entity.type
_entity.pdbx_description
1 polymer ?
#
loop_
_entity_poly.entity_id
_entity_poly.type
_entity_poly.pdbx_seq_one_letter_code
_entity_poly.pdbx_strand_id
1 'polypeptide(L)'
;TKTRYGWGFAASPILHKDRVYLLNDNDESSSLQALDKNTGEKIWRVERNEKSNWSTPYLWKHGQDTEIVVPATGRVVSYGLDGKEKWSLSGMSSITIATPYEHQGLLIISSGYVGDPSRPLYAIRPGATGDISLAEDANSNDHVAWCQPTGAPYNPSTIAYNGIIYVLHDRGLMAAYDAKNGEEIYSKQRIPKGRGFTSSPWAYKGKLFCLNEDGETFVIKAGREFELLHSNALEEDDMGMATPAIVGDRLLIRTATRIYCIKSTD
;
A
#
# COMPACT_ATOMS: atom_id res chain seq x y z
N THR A 1 23.77 8.54 1.90
CA THR A 1 22.55 8.58 1.07
C THR A 1 21.54 9.50 1.71
N LYS A 2 21.10 10.51 0.98
CA LYS A 2 20.21 11.56 1.48
C LYS A 2 18.76 11.22 1.12
N THR A 3 17.92 11.09 2.12
CA THR A 3 16.47 10.97 1.94
C THR A 3 15.80 12.30 2.24
N ARG A 4 14.63 12.52 1.61
CA ARG A 4 13.79 13.71 1.85
C ARG A 4 13.52 13.86 3.35
N TYR A 5 13.74 15.03 3.88
CA TYR A 5 13.61 15.38 5.30
C TYR A 5 14.45 14.52 6.28
N GLY A 6 15.38 13.69 5.79
CA GLY A 6 16.16 12.79 6.65
C GLY A 6 15.37 11.63 7.25
N TRP A 7 14.20 11.27 6.67
CA TRP A 7 13.32 10.24 7.25
C TRP A 7 13.82 8.80 7.09
N GLY A 8 14.91 8.58 6.34
CA GLY A 8 15.48 7.26 6.14
C GLY A 8 14.70 6.45 5.10
N PHE A 9 14.96 5.12 5.06
CA PHE A 9 14.36 4.17 4.13
C PHE A 9 13.34 3.30 4.84
N ALA A 10 12.26 2.94 4.14
CA ALA A 10 11.23 2.04 4.67
C ALA A 10 10.82 0.93 3.68
N ALA A 11 11.26 0.99 2.42
CA ALA A 11 10.98 -0.06 1.45
C ALA A 11 11.60 -1.40 1.88
N SER A 12 10.78 -2.44 1.97
CA SER A 12 11.26 -3.79 2.28
C SER A 12 11.83 -4.47 1.04
N PRO A 13 12.86 -5.33 1.18
CA PRO A 13 13.26 -6.24 0.13
C PRO A 13 12.13 -7.19 -0.26
N ILE A 14 12.03 -7.55 -1.54
CA ILE A 14 11.10 -8.57 -2.01
C ILE A 14 11.83 -9.76 -2.59
N LEU A 15 11.28 -10.96 -2.41
CA LEU A 15 11.89 -12.22 -2.81
C LEU A 15 11.08 -12.93 -3.89
N HIS A 16 11.72 -13.33 -4.98
CA HIS A 16 11.13 -14.22 -5.99
C HIS A 16 12.14 -15.26 -6.46
N LYS A 17 11.82 -16.54 -6.27
CA LYS A 17 12.68 -17.69 -6.60
C LYS A 17 14.05 -17.57 -5.91
N ASP A 18 15.10 -17.38 -6.70
CA ASP A 18 16.49 -17.26 -6.30
C ASP A 18 17.00 -15.82 -6.16
N ARG A 19 16.11 -14.82 -6.28
CA ARG A 19 16.47 -13.40 -6.32
C ARG A 19 15.83 -12.60 -5.21
N VAL A 20 16.62 -11.71 -4.62
CA VAL A 20 16.16 -10.60 -3.77
C VAL A 20 16.22 -9.33 -4.57
N TYR A 21 15.11 -8.57 -4.57
CA TYR A 21 15.06 -7.26 -5.21
C TYR A 21 15.08 -6.18 -4.13
N LEU A 22 15.97 -5.21 -4.31
CA LEU A 22 16.18 -4.09 -3.42
C LEU A 22 15.86 -2.79 -4.13
N LEU A 23 14.92 -2.04 -3.58
CA LEU A 23 14.63 -0.67 -3.99
C LEU A 23 15.39 0.30 -3.09
N ASN A 24 16.07 1.26 -3.69
CA ASN A 24 16.77 2.33 -3.01
C ASN A 24 16.47 3.65 -3.72
N ASP A 25 15.28 4.19 -3.53
CA ASP A 25 14.91 5.50 -4.06
C ASP A 25 15.22 6.58 -3.03
N ASN A 26 16.02 7.56 -3.42
CA ASN A 26 16.50 8.66 -2.58
C ASN A 26 16.83 9.90 -3.41
N ASP A 27 17.17 11.00 -2.75
CA ASP A 27 17.38 12.29 -3.44
C ASP A 27 18.77 12.46 -4.08
N GLU A 28 19.65 11.45 -4.00
CA GLU A 28 21.02 11.49 -4.57
C GLU A 28 21.20 10.49 -5.71
N SER A 29 20.85 9.21 -5.48
CA SER A 29 21.10 8.13 -6.45
C SER A 29 20.12 6.98 -6.24
N SER A 30 19.09 6.95 -7.04
CA SER A 30 18.03 5.95 -6.93
C SER A 30 18.32 4.72 -7.78
N SER A 31 17.98 3.53 -7.27
CA SER A 31 18.20 2.27 -8.00
C SER A 31 17.24 1.17 -7.60
N LEU A 32 16.98 0.27 -8.54
CA LEU A 32 16.40 -1.04 -8.32
C LEU A 32 17.45 -2.11 -8.66
N GLN A 33 17.64 -3.10 -7.78
CA GLN A 33 18.66 -4.13 -7.95
C GLN A 33 18.08 -5.52 -7.74
N ALA A 34 18.62 -6.51 -8.48
CA ALA A 34 18.43 -7.92 -8.17
C ALA A 34 19.74 -8.52 -7.69
N LEU A 35 19.68 -9.25 -6.60
CA LEU A 35 20.78 -10.00 -6.01
C LEU A 35 20.43 -11.48 -5.98
N ASP A 36 21.42 -12.36 -6.11
CA ASP A 36 21.26 -13.77 -5.77
C ASP A 36 21.01 -13.91 -4.26
N LYS A 37 19.96 -14.62 -3.88
CA LYS A 37 19.55 -14.73 -2.47
C LYS A 37 20.52 -15.53 -1.60
N ASN A 38 21.34 -16.40 -2.18
CA ASN A 38 22.25 -17.28 -1.45
C ASN A 38 23.65 -16.66 -1.29
N THR A 39 24.13 -15.96 -2.35
CA THR A 39 25.47 -15.38 -2.37
C THR A 39 25.49 -13.89 -2.09
N GLY A 40 24.37 -13.18 -2.32
CA GLY A 40 24.30 -11.73 -2.26
C GLY A 40 24.93 -11.04 -3.48
N GLU A 41 25.42 -11.80 -4.46
CA GLU A 41 26.00 -11.23 -5.68
C GLU A 41 24.97 -10.47 -6.51
N LYS A 42 25.38 -9.34 -7.05
CA LYS A 42 24.53 -8.50 -7.89
C LYS A 42 24.33 -9.14 -9.25
N ILE A 43 23.06 -9.44 -9.59
CA ILE A 43 22.66 -9.99 -10.90
C ILE A 43 22.48 -8.83 -11.90
N TRP A 44 21.75 -7.79 -11.51
CA TRP A 44 21.60 -6.57 -12.28
C TRP A 44 21.28 -5.37 -11.38
N ARG A 45 21.48 -4.16 -11.93
CA ARG A 45 21.11 -2.89 -11.32
C ARG A 45 20.57 -1.94 -12.40
N VAL A 46 19.43 -1.32 -12.10
CA VAL A 46 18.85 -0.24 -12.91
C VAL A 46 18.99 1.06 -12.13
N GLU A 47 19.62 2.04 -12.73
CA GLU A 47 19.62 3.40 -12.19
C GLU A 47 18.27 4.03 -12.46
N ARG A 48 17.70 4.66 -11.44
CA ARG A 48 16.40 5.31 -11.47
C ARG A 48 16.57 6.81 -11.26
N ASN A 49 15.83 7.61 -11.99
CA ASN A 49 15.79 9.06 -11.79
C ASN A 49 14.58 9.43 -10.90
N GLU A 50 14.55 8.88 -9.69
CA GLU A 50 13.46 9.05 -8.76
C GLU A 50 13.90 9.83 -7.51
N LYS A 51 12.93 10.38 -6.79
CA LYS A 51 13.13 10.98 -5.47
C LYS A 51 12.84 9.96 -4.38
N SER A 52 13.07 10.36 -3.13
CA SER A 52 12.77 9.53 -1.98
C SER A 52 11.33 9.05 -2.00
N ASN A 53 11.16 7.73 -1.86
CA ASN A 53 9.87 7.10 -1.65
C ASN A 53 10.01 5.99 -0.59
N TRP A 54 8.89 5.56 0.00
CA TRP A 54 8.86 4.63 1.13
C TRP A 54 8.01 3.40 0.84
N SER A 55 7.44 3.30 -0.36
CA SER A 55 6.65 2.16 -0.78
C SER A 55 7.52 0.93 -1.02
N THR A 56 7.07 -0.22 -0.54
CA THR A 56 7.68 -1.51 -0.88
C THR A 56 7.27 -1.91 -2.30
N PRO A 57 8.18 -2.35 -3.17
CA PRO A 57 7.85 -2.91 -4.48
C PRO A 57 6.93 -4.11 -4.37
N TYR A 58 6.10 -4.33 -5.38
CA TYR A 58 5.18 -5.45 -5.43
C TYR A 58 5.48 -6.39 -6.60
N LEU A 59 5.51 -7.69 -6.36
CA LEU A 59 5.62 -8.71 -7.41
C LEU A 59 4.22 -9.05 -7.91
N TRP A 60 3.85 -8.44 -9.01
CA TRP A 60 2.56 -8.70 -9.64
C TRP A 60 2.65 -9.89 -10.58
N LYS A 61 1.91 -10.95 -10.29
CA LYS A 61 1.81 -12.16 -11.10
C LYS A 61 0.47 -12.16 -11.82
N HIS A 62 0.50 -12.22 -13.13
CA HIS A 62 -0.70 -12.29 -13.95
C HIS A 62 -0.46 -13.15 -15.20
N GLY A 63 -1.34 -14.12 -15.45
CA GLY A 63 -1.11 -15.11 -16.48
C GLY A 63 0.22 -15.85 -16.28
N GLN A 64 1.09 -15.79 -17.30
CA GLN A 64 2.45 -16.34 -17.22
C GLN A 64 3.52 -15.29 -16.87
N ASP A 65 3.14 -14.03 -16.77
CA ASP A 65 4.04 -12.93 -16.49
C ASP A 65 4.20 -12.66 -14.99
N THR A 66 5.36 -12.10 -14.65
CA THR A 66 5.65 -11.54 -13.32
C THR A 66 6.36 -10.22 -13.50
N GLU A 67 5.87 -9.19 -12.87
CA GLU A 67 6.39 -7.82 -12.92
C GLU A 67 6.77 -7.32 -11.55
N ILE A 68 7.76 -6.43 -11.49
CA ILE A 68 8.15 -5.70 -10.29
C ILE A 68 7.55 -4.30 -10.41
N VAL A 69 6.46 -4.07 -9.70
CA VAL A 69 5.77 -2.77 -9.69
C VAL A 69 6.36 -1.90 -8.60
N VAL A 70 6.85 -0.74 -8.98
CA VAL A 70 7.57 0.19 -8.09
C VAL A 70 6.87 1.54 -8.10
N PRO A 71 6.03 1.85 -7.10
CA PRO A 71 5.56 3.21 -6.89
C PRO A 71 6.72 4.16 -6.56
N ALA A 72 6.64 5.38 -7.07
CA ALA A 72 7.66 6.39 -6.89
C ALA A 72 7.02 7.78 -6.71
N THR A 73 7.85 8.82 -6.61
CA THR A 73 7.40 10.22 -6.55
C THR A 73 6.78 10.63 -7.89
N GLY A 74 5.48 10.94 -7.88
CA GLY A 74 4.76 11.41 -9.05
C GLY A 74 4.42 10.33 -10.09
N ARG A 75 4.95 9.11 -9.99
CA ARG A 75 4.69 8.03 -10.94
C ARG A 75 4.84 6.62 -10.36
N VAL A 76 4.41 5.63 -11.14
CA VAL A 76 4.71 4.20 -10.94
C VAL A 76 5.49 3.70 -12.14
N VAL A 77 6.44 2.81 -11.92
CA VAL A 77 7.15 2.11 -12.99
C VAL A 77 7.09 0.61 -12.74
N SER A 78 6.72 -0.15 -13.76
CA SER A 78 6.80 -1.61 -13.75
C SER A 78 8.01 -2.11 -14.52
N TYR A 79 8.68 -3.10 -13.96
CA TYR A 79 9.85 -3.74 -14.55
C TYR A 79 9.62 -5.24 -14.73
N GLY A 80 10.21 -5.79 -15.79
CA GLY A 80 10.40 -7.23 -15.90
C GLY A 80 11.39 -7.75 -14.85
N LEU A 81 11.42 -9.06 -14.64
CA LEU A 81 12.39 -9.69 -13.74
C LEU A 81 13.86 -9.55 -14.22
N ASP A 82 14.07 -9.09 -15.45
CA ASP A 82 15.36 -8.73 -16.05
C ASP A 82 15.76 -7.25 -15.82
N GLY A 83 14.90 -6.47 -15.17
CA GLY A 83 15.12 -5.06 -14.88
C GLY A 83 14.70 -4.10 -16.00
N LYS A 84 14.15 -4.58 -17.12
CA LYS A 84 13.65 -3.72 -18.18
C LYS A 84 12.30 -3.13 -17.82
N GLU A 85 12.14 -1.83 -18.08
CA GLU A 85 10.85 -1.14 -17.92
C GLU A 85 9.81 -1.74 -18.88
N LYS A 86 8.62 -2.04 -18.38
CA LYS A 86 7.48 -2.55 -19.13
C LYS A 86 6.44 -1.46 -19.39
N TRP A 87 6.07 -0.74 -18.34
CA TRP A 87 5.13 0.37 -18.41
C TRP A 87 5.38 1.38 -17.30
N SER A 88 4.87 2.58 -17.49
CA SER A 88 4.85 3.64 -16.48
C SER A 88 3.47 4.33 -16.42
N LEU A 89 3.16 4.90 -15.26
CA LEU A 89 1.90 5.62 -14.97
C LEU A 89 2.24 6.88 -14.16
N SER A 90 1.99 8.05 -14.71
CA SER A 90 2.14 9.35 -14.04
C SER A 90 0.91 9.69 -13.18
N GLY A 91 1.01 10.71 -12.33
CA GLY A 91 -0.10 11.22 -11.53
C GLY A 91 -0.13 10.79 -10.07
N MET A 92 0.90 10.09 -9.59
CA MET A 92 1.07 9.78 -8.16
C MET A 92 1.37 11.03 -7.34
N SER A 93 1.15 10.98 -6.03
CA SER A 93 1.55 12.07 -5.14
C SER A 93 3.07 12.11 -4.93
N SER A 94 3.59 13.20 -4.36
CA SER A 94 5.03 13.44 -4.18
C SER A 94 5.67 12.62 -3.06
N ILE A 95 4.88 11.96 -2.21
CA ILE A 95 5.36 11.03 -1.17
C ILE A 95 4.50 9.77 -1.26
N THR A 96 5.13 8.68 -1.65
CA THR A 96 4.46 7.38 -1.80
C THR A 96 4.90 6.43 -0.69
N ILE A 97 3.95 5.83 0.01
CA ILE A 97 4.18 4.95 1.15
C ILE A 97 3.45 3.61 0.97
N ALA A 98 2.19 3.66 0.54
CA ALA A 98 1.34 2.48 0.40
C ALA A 98 1.94 1.44 -0.55
N THR A 99 1.87 0.17 -0.15
CA THR A 99 2.32 -0.96 -0.97
C THR A 99 1.21 -1.38 -1.93
N PRO A 100 1.50 -1.57 -3.24
CA PRO A 100 0.55 -2.14 -4.18
C PRO A 100 0.17 -3.58 -3.83
N TYR A 101 -0.99 -4.03 -4.33
CA TYR A 101 -1.43 -5.41 -4.21
C TYR A 101 -2.38 -5.78 -5.36
N GLU A 102 -2.56 -7.08 -5.57
CA GLU A 102 -3.51 -7.59 -6.56
C GLU A 102 -4.84 -7.94 -5.88
N HIS A 103 -5.96 -7.63 -6.56
CA HIS A 103 -7.28 -8.10 -6.17
C HIS A 103 -8.16 -8.35 -7.40
N GLN A 104 -8.69 -9.57 -7.53
CA GLN A 104 -9.58 -9.98 -8.63
C GLN A 104 -9.02 -9.68 -10.04
N GLY A 105 -7.72 -9.89 -10.23
CA GLY A 105 -7.04 -9.68 -11.50
C GLY A 105 -6.65 -8.23 -11.78
N LEU A 106 -6.95 -7.28 -10.90
CA LEU A 106 -6.54 -5.89 -10.99
C LEU A 106 -5.41 -5.59 -10.00
N LEU A 107 -4.42 -4.83 -10.43
CA LEU A 107 -3.39 -4.29 -9.56
C LEU A 107 -3.89 -2.99 -8.95
N ILE A 108 -3.93 -2.93 -7.63
CA ILE A 108 -4.37 -1.75 -6.86
C ILE A 108 -3.14 -0.97 -6.40
N ILE A 109 -3.11 0.32 -6.72
CA ILE A 109 -2.01 1.23 -6.39
C ILE A 109 -2.58 2.50 -5.78
N SER A 110 -2.00 2.99 -4.70
CA SER A 110 -2.44 4.23 -4.06
C SER A 110 -1.29 5.12 -3.61
N SER A 111 -1.52 6.43 -3.62
CA SER A 111 -0.57 7.43 -3.14
C SER A 111 -1.32 8.67 -2.66
N GLY A 112 -1.27 8.97 -1.38
CA GLY A 112 -2.18 9.94 -0.77
C GLY A 112 -1.53 11.04 0.08
N TYR A 113 -0.34 11.53 -0.28
CA TYR A 113 0.29 12.59 0.50
C TYR A 113 -0.61 13.82 0.63
N VAL A 114 -0.88 14.21 1.88
CA VAL A 114 -1.85 15.26 2.20
C VAL A 114 -1.46 16.67 1.73
N GLY A 115 -0.19 16.89 1.38
CA GLY A 115 0.32 18.13 0.80
C GLY A 115 0.05 18.29 -0.70
N ASP A 116 -0.43 17.24 -1.37
CA ASP A 116 -0.67 17.26 -2.81
C ASP A 116 -2.16 17.31 -3.14
N PRO A 117 -2.55 17.96 -4.25
CA PRO A 117 -3.94 17.96 -4.71
C PRO A 117 -4.36 16.58 -5.24
N SER A 118 -3.47 15.88 -5.94
CA SER A 118 -3.70 14.53 -6.45
C SER A 118 -3.32 13.49 -5.40
N ARG A 119 -4.28 12.60 -5.07
CA ARG A 119 -4.12 11.49 -4.12
C ARG A 119 -4.81 10.26 -4.68
N PRO A 120 -4.26 9.71 -5.79
CA PRO A 120 -4.98 8.73 -6.58
C PRO A 120 -4.98 7.34 -5.96
N LEU A 121 -6.09 6.65 -6.20
CA LEU A 121 -6.26 5.23 -6.05
C LEU A 121 -6.57 4.65 -7.43
N TYR A 122 -5.66 3.83 -7.96
CA TYR A 122 -5.76 3.23 -9.29
C TYR A 122 -6.05 1.73 -9.23
N ALA A 123 -6.77 1.23 -10.23
CA ALA A 123 -6.82 -0.19 -10.57
C ALA A 123 -6.32 -0.40 -12.00
N ILE A 124 -5.30 -1.24 -12.17
CA ILE A 124 -4.61 -1.46 -13.44
C ILE A 124 -4.92 -2.86 -13.96
N ARG A 125 -5.23 -2.96 -15.26
CA ARG A 125 -5.42 -4.25 -15.95
C ARG A 125 -4.08 -4.89 -16.28
N PRO A 126 -3.98 -6.22 -16.27
CA PRO A 126 -2.80 -6.93 -16.72
C PRO A 126 -2.51 -6.68 -18.21
N GLY A 127 -1.22 -6.83 -18.58
CA GLY A 127 -0.78 -6.67 -19.98
C GLY A 127 -0.50 -5.24 -20.42
N ALA A 128 -0.35 -4.31 -19.46
CA ALA A 128 0.05 -2.93 -19.74
C ALA A 128 1.47 -2.85 -20.33
N THR A 129 1.68 -1.92 -21.27
CA THR A 129 2.98 -1.64 -21.91
C THR A 129 3.11 -0.15 -22.23
N GLY A 130 4.33 0.40 -22.14
CA GLY A 130 4.60 1.80 -22.44
C GLY A 130 4.03 2.77 -21.41
N ASP A 131 3.72 3.98 -21.81
CA ASP A 131 3.08 4.97 -20.94
C ASP A 131 1.56 4.76 -20.92
N ILE A 132 1.05 4.42 -19.73
CA ILE A 132 -0.39 4.18 -19.50
C ILE A 132 -1.06 5.31 -18.73
N SER A 133 -0.44 6.47 -18.66
CA SER A 133 -0.97 7.63 -17.95
C SER A 133 -2.34 8.05 -18.48
N LEU A 134 -3.18 8.52 -17.57
CA LEU A 134 -4.50 9.04 -17.93
C LEU A 134 -4.38 10.41 -18.61
N ALA A 135 -5.22 10.65 -19.59
CA ALA A 135 -5.44 12.00 -20.11
C ALA A 135 -6.06 12.90 -19.04
N GLU A 136 -5.98 14.21 -19.24
CA GLU A 136 -6.63 15.20 -18.36
C GLU A 136 -8.12 14.87 -18.21
N ASP A 137 -8.61 14.91 -16.97
CA ASP A 137 -10.00 14.60 -16.59
C ASP A 137 -10.48 13.16 -16.88
N ALA A 138 -9.63 12.27 -17.39
CA ALA A 138 -9.96 10.87 -17.55
C ALA A 138 -9.77 10.09 -16.24
N ASN A 139 -10.66 9.13 -15.99
CA ASN A 139 -10.56 8.21 -14.85
C ASN A 139 -10.32 6.75 -15.26
N SER A 140 -10.20 6.48 -16.56
CA SER A 140 -9.92 5.16 -17.12
C SER A 140 -9.32 5.26 -18.53
N ASN A 141 -8.65 4.18 -18.98
CA ASN A 141 -8.24 3.96 -20.35
C ASN A 141 -8.13 2.43 -20.60
N ASP A 142 -7.49 1.99 -21.68
CA ASP A 142 -7.36 0.57 -21.99
C ASP A 142 -6.64 -0.24 -20.90
N HIS A 143 -5.69 0.37 -20.18
CA HIS A 143 -4.88 -0.26 -19.14
C HIS A 143 -5.31 0.12 -17.72
N VAL A 144 -5.78 1.33 -17.51
CA VAL A 144 -6.34 1.78 -16.21
C VAL A 144 -7.82 1.45 -16.19
N ALA A 145 -8.23 0.49 -15.35
CA ALA A 145 -9.62 0.09 -15.20
C ALA A 145 -10.47 1.22 -14.64
N TRP A 146 -9.96 1.87 -13.61
CA TRP A 146 -10.55 3.04 -12.99
C TRP A 146 -9.52 3.80 -12.13
N CYS A 147 -9.80 5.06 -11.86
CA CYS A 147 -9.05 5.92 -10.96
C CYS A 147 -10.01 6.74 -10.09
N GLN A 148 -9.74 6.76 -8.78
CA GLN A 148 -10.29 7.72 -7.85
C GLN A 148 -9.22 8.78 -7.55
N PRO A 149 -9.31 10.02 -8.07
CA PRO A 149 -8.19 10.98 -8.08
C PRO A 149 -7.83 11.53 -6.69
N THR A 150 -8.73 11.39 -5.71
CA THR A 150 -8.51 11.84 -4.32
C THR A 150 -8.86 10.77 -3.29
N GLY A 151 -8.92 9.50 -3.72
CA GLY A 151 -9.36 8.36 -2.92
C GLY A 151 -8.32 7.80 -1.97
N ALA A 152 -7.03 8.03 -2.19
CA ALA A 152 -5.96 7.36 -1.47
C ALA A 152 -5.69 7.92 -0.06
N PRO A 153 -5.29 7.06 0.90
CA PRO A 153 -4.76 7.45 2.20
C PRO A 153 -3.29 7.84 2.09
N TYR A 154 -2.72 8.48 3.10
CA TYR A 154 -1.31 8.85 3.14
C TYR A 154 -0.41 7.71 3.63
N ASN A 155 -0.49 7.35 4.92
CA ASN A 155 0.37 6.32 5.52
C ASN A 155 -0.19 4.89 5.33
N PRO A 156 -1.45 4.57 5.67
CA PRO A 156 -1.94 3.22 5.55
C PRO A 156 -2.00 2.74 4.11
N SER A 157 -1.69 1.48 3.85
CA SER A 157 -2.11 0.82 2.61
C SER A 157 -3.62 0.56 2.63
N THR A 158 -4.26 0.59 1.47
CA THR A 158 -5.65 0.15 1.34
C THR A 158 -5.76 -1.35 1.48
N ILE A 159 -6.96 -1.88 1.76
CA ILE A 159 -7.20 -3.31 1.80
C ILE A 159 -8.43 -3.68 0.97
N ALA A 160 -8.31 -4.74 0.16
CA ALA A 160 -9.45 -5.33 -0.52
C ALA A 160 -9.98 -6.55 0.26
N TYR A 161 -11.28 -6.57 0.49
CA TYR A 161 -11.93 -7.69 1.16
C TYR A 161 -13.36 -7.88 0.62
N ASN A 162 -13.69 -9.10 0.16
CA ASN A 162 -15.00 -9.44 -0.41
C ASN A 162 -15.45 -8.50 -1.55
N GLY A 163 -14.54 -8.13 -2.46
CA GLY A 163 -14.83 -7.29 -3.63
C GLY A 163 -14.98 -5.79 -3.32
N ILE A 164 -14.63 -5.37 -2.11
CA ILE A 164 -14.66 -3.96 -1.69
C ILE A 164 -13.24 -3.53 -1.30
N ILE A 165 -12.81 -2.37 -1.78
CA ILE A 165 -11.57 -1.72 -1.35
C ILE A 165 -11.90 -0.73 -0.24
N TYR A 166 -11.32 -0.96 0.92
CA TYR A 166 -11.46 -0.08 2.08
C TYR A 166 -10.24 0.81 2.23
N VAL A 167 -10.51 2.09 2.46
CA VAL A 167 -9.52 3.14 2.58
C VAL A 167 -9.60 3.76 3.97
N LEU A 168 -8.58 3.48 4.79
CA LEU A 168 -8.41 4.10 6.09
C LEU A 168 -7.52 5.33 5.94
N HIS A 169 -8.08 6.52 6.09
CA HIS A 169 -7.31 7.76 6.09
C HIS A 169 -6.67 8.02 7.46
N ASP A 170 -5.51 8.63 7.46
CA ASP A 170 -4.67 8.90 8.65
C ASP A 170 -5.40 9.58 9.80
N ARG A 171 -6.41 10.37 9.50
CA ARG A 171 -7.21 11.11 10.51
C ARG A 171 -8.47 10.38 10.94
N GLY A 172 -8.56 9.07 10.70
CA GLY A 172 -9.69 8.24 11.13
C GLY A 172 -10.98 8.45 10.33
N LEU A 173 -10.84 8.61 9.02
CA LEU A 173 -11.94 8.54 8.08
C LEU A 173 -11.84 7.24 7.30
N MET A 174 -12.95 6.51 7.16
CA MET A 174 -13.06 5.30 6.36
C MET A 174 -13.92 5.58 5.13
N ALA A 175 -13.42 5.19 3.96
CA ALA A 175 -14.17 5.15 2.71
C ALA A 175 -14.16 3.74 2.13
N ALA A 176 -15.08 3.42 1.25
CA ALA A 176 -15.12 2.16 0.54
C ALA A 176 -15.50 2.34 -0.92
N TYR A 177 -14.85 1.54 -1.78
CA TYR A 177 -15.06 1.54 -3.23
C TYR A 177 -15.29 0.12 -3.72
N ASP A 178 -16.12 -0.06 -4.72
CA ASP A 178 -16.28 -1.31 -5.43
C ASP A 178 -14.95 -1.63 -6.15
N ALA A 179 -14.40 -2.82 -5.89
CA ALA A 179 -13.08 -3.18 -6.42
C ALA A 179 -13.05 -3.32 -7.95
N LYS A 180 -14.20 -3.63 -8.57
CA LYS A 180 -14.29 -3.90 -10.01
C LYS A 180 -14.34 -2.62 -10.84
N ASN A 181 -15.08 -1.59 -10.39
CA ASN A 181 -15.37 -0.39 -11.18
C ASN A 181 -14.98 0.93 -10.48
N GLY A 182 -14.52 0.88 -9.23
CA GLY A 182 -14.11 2.05 -8.46
C GLY A 182 -15.27 2.92 -7.96
N GLU A 183 -16.53 2.51 -8.12
CA GLU A 183 -17.68 3.26 -7.59
C GLU A 183 -17.60 3.41 -6.08
N GLU A 184 -17.85 4.61 -5.59
CA GLU A 184 -17.90 4.87 -4.15
C GLU A 184 -19.11 4.17 -3.52
N ILE A 185 -18.86 3.25 -2.58
CA ILE A 185 -19.89 2.53 -1.83
C ILE A 185 -20.37 3.39 -0.67
N TYR A 186 -19.42 3.97 0.08
CA TYR A 186 -19.71 5.01 1.06
C TYR A 186 -18.53 5.98 1.14
N SER A 187 -18.88 7.24 1.34
CA SER A 187 -17.95 8.35 1.50
C SER A 187 -17.25 8.30 2.87
N LYS A 188 -16.30 9.18 3.07
CA LYS A 188 -15.45 9.25 4.26
C LYS A 188 -16.27 9.32 5.57
N GLN A 189 -16.51 8.16 6.18
CA GLN A 189 -17.19 8.03 7.45
C GLN A 189 -16.21 8.19 8.61
N ARG A 190 -16.58 8.95 9.64
CA ARG A 190 -15.75 9.18 10.82
C ARG A 190 -15.74 7.95 11.73
N ILE A 191 -14.56 7.37 12.01
CA ILE A 191 -14.38 6.45 13.12
C ILE A 191 -14.49 7.27 14.42
N PRO A 192 -15.51 7.05 15.26
CA PRO A 192 -15.68 7.79 16.50
C PRO A 192 -14.44 7.69 17.39
N LYS A 193 -13.91 8.83 17.85
CA LYS A 193 -12.65 8.95 18.63
C LYS A 193 -11.37 8.47 17.89
N GLY A 194 -11.49 7.85 16.72
CA GLY A 194 -10.33 7.38 15.95
C GLY A 194 -9.52 8.55 15.38
N ARG A 195 -8.21 8.55 15.64
CA ARG A 195 -7.25 9.54 15.14
C ARG A 195 -5.85 8.93 15.07
N GLY A 196 -4.97 9.46 14.20
CA GLY A 196 -3.59 9.01 14.10
C GLY A 196 -3.49 7.55 13.66
N PHE A 197 -3.74 7.28 12.37
CA PHE A 197 -3.58 5.94 11.82
C PHE A 197 -2.36 5.90 10.89
N THR A 198 -1.32 5.20 11.31
CA THR A 198 -0.13 4.89 10.50
C THR A 198 -0.14 3.44 10.05
N SER A 199 -0.64 2.52 10.88
CA SER A 199 -0.78 1.11 10.51
C SER A 199 -1.85 0.89 9.44
N SER A 200 -1.62 -0.07 8.55
CA SER A 200 -2.63 -0.50 7.57
C SER A 200 -3.73 -1.32 8.23
N PRO A 201 -4.98 -1.21 7.77
CA PRO A 201 -6.07 -2.06 8.26
C PRO A 201 -5.85 -3.52 7.86
N TRP A 202 -6.43 -4.44 8.62
CA TRP A 202 -6.49 -5.87 8.26
C TRP A 202 -7.92 -6.38 8.36
N ALA A 203 -8.21 -7.50 7.67
CA ALA A 203 -9.54 -8.07 7.60
C ALA A 203 -9.55 -9.52 8.07
N TYR A 204 -10.56 -9.88 8.85
CA TYR A 204 -10.76 -11.24 9.31
C TYR A 204 -12.24 -11.51 9.66
N LYS A 205 -12.80 -12.65 9.19
CA LYS A 205 -14.16 -13.11 9.51
C LYS A 205 -15.23 -12.01 9.39
N GLY A 206 -15.27 -11.31 8.24
CA GLY A 206 -16.28 -10.29 7.96
C GLY A 206 -16.10 -8.97 8.71
N LYS A 207 -14.92 -8.73 9.26
CA LYS A 207 -14.58 -7.51 9.99
C LYS A 207 -13.30 -6.89 9.48
N LEU A 208 -13.20 -5.58 9.58
CA LEU A 208 -11.98 -4.78 9.40
C LEU A 208 -11.50 -4.36 10.78
N PHE A 209 -10.20 -4.33 10.95
CA PHE A 209 -9.55 -3.90 12.17
C PHE A 209 -8.59 -2.75 11.83
N CYS A 210 -8.66 -1.67 12.57
CA CYS A 210 -7.89 -0.46 12.37
C CYS A 210 -7.20 -0.08 13.67
N LEU A 211 -5.88 -0.29 13.76
CA LEU A 211 -5.07 0.10 14.91
C LEU A 211 -4.64 1.56 14.75
N ASN A 212 -4.92 2.41 15.74
CA ASN A 212 -4.42 3.77 15.78
C ASN A 212 -3.09 3.88 16.53
N GLU A 213 -2.49 5.07 16.50
CA GLU A 213 -1.22 5.35 17.19
C GLU A 213 -1.34 5.33 18.72
N ASP A 214 -2.53 5.53 19.27
CA ASP A 214 -2.81 5.45 20.72
C ASP A 214 -2.98 3.99 21.19
N GLY A 215 -2.75 2.99 20.34
CA GLY A 215 -2.89 1.57 20.69
C GLY A 215 -4.33 1.05 20.74
N GLU A 216 -5.31 1.81 20.23
CA GLU A 216 -6.71 1.39 20.16
C GLU A 216 -7.02 0.75 18.80
N THR A 217 -7.61 -0.44 18.82
CA THR A 217 -8.06 -1.16 17.62
C THR A 217 -9.57 -1.01 17.44
N PHE A 218 -9.98 -0.35 16.39
CA PHE A 218 -11.38 -0.21 15.98
C PHE A 218 -11.80 -1.39 15.11
N VAL A 219 -12.92 -2.02 15.44
CA VAL A 219 -13.48 -3.17 14.71
C VAL A 219 -14.71 -2.68 13.94
N ILE A 220 -14.60 -2.71 12.60
CA ILE A 220 -15.64 -2.22 11.69
C ILE A 220 -16.20 -3.42 10.93
N LYS A 221 -17.51 -3.48 10.74
CA LYS A 221 -18.16 -4.49 9.91
C LYS A 221 -17.72 -4.31 8.45
N ALA A 222 -17.23 -5.38 7.83
CA ALA A 222 -16.98 -5.38 6.40
C ALA A 222 -18.30 -5.49 5.65
N GLY A 223 -18.55 -4.54 4.72
CA GLY A 223 -19.80 -4.49 3.95
C GLY A 223 -20.00 -3.16 3.24
N ARG A 224 -21.21 -2.97 2.71
CA ARG A 224 -21.57 -1.78 1.94
C ARG A 224 -22.03 -0.59 2.80
N GLU A 225 -22.11 -0.77 4.12
CA GLU A 225 -22.46 0.26 5.09
C GLU A 225 -21.38 0.34 6.16
N PHE A 226 -21.05 1.55 6.60
CA PHE A 226 -20.12 1.76 7.69
C PHE A 226 -20.80 1.49 9.03
N GLU A 227 -20.28 0.52 9.78
CA GLU A 227 -20.75 0.19 11.12
C GLU A 227 -19.55 -0.10 12.04
N LEU A 228 -19.34 0.73 13.05
CA LEU A 228 -18.38 0.48 14.10
C LEU A 228 -18.97 -0.52 15.10
N LEU A 229 -18.37 -1.70 15.22
CA LEU A 229 -18.83 -2.75 16.10
C LEU A 229 -18.25 -2.63 17.53
N HIS A 230 -16.94 -2.44 17.63
CA HIS A 230 -16.21 -2.40 18.90
C HIS A 230 -14.97 -1.52 18.78
N SER A 231 -14.41 -1.14 19.93
CA SER A 231 -13.03 -0.69 20.05
C SER A 231 -12.34 -1.40 21.23
N ASN A 232 -11.06 -1.71 21.06
CA ASN A 232 -10.26 -2.42 22.05
C ASN A 232 -8.93 -1.67 22.22
N ALA A 233 -8.70 -1.13 23.41
CA ALA A 233 -7.45 -0.46 23.74
C ALA A 233 -6.43 -1.46 24.31
N LEU A 234 -5.18 -1.28 23.95
CA LEU A 234 -4.03 -1.86 24.67
C LEU A 234 -3.80 -1.07 25.98
N GLU A 235 -2.79 -1.47 26.74
CA GLU A 235 -2.36 -0.68 27.89
C GLU A 235 -1.94 0.74 27.47
N GLU A 236 -2.16 1.71 28.34
CA GLU A 236 -1.92 3.13 28.08
C GLU A 236 -0.46 3.44 27.72
N ASP A 237 -0.27 4.52 26.97
CA ASP A 237 1.01 5.14 26.64
C ASP A 237 2.01 4.32 25.79
N ASP A 238 1.53 3.39 24.96
CA ASP A 238 2.40 2.61 24.10
C ASP A 238 2.02 2.72 22.61
N MET A 239 2.73 3.59 21.89
CA MET A 239 2.42 3.96 20.50
C MET A 239 2.45 2.77 19.54
N GLY A 240 1.36 2.55 18.82
CA GLY A 240 1.19 1.54 17.77
C GLY A 240 1.27 2.12 16.36
N MET A 241 2.34 1.87 15.61
CA MET A 241 2.49 2.30 14.22
C MET A 241 2.60 1.13 13.22
N ALA A 242 3.03 -0.03 13.69
CA ALA A 242 3.20 -1.19 12.83
C ALA A 242 1.87 -1.88 12.54
N THR A 243 1.67 -2.31 11.30
CA THR A 243 0.53 -3.17 10.94
C THR A 243 0.64 -4.50 11.69
N PRO A 244 -0.40 -4.92 12.43
CA PRO A 244 -0.41 -6.19 13.13
C PRO A 244 -0.29 -7.38 12.19
N ALA A 245 0.31 -8.47 12.68
CA ALA A 245 0.50 -9.71 11.94
C ALA A 245 -0.34 -10.85 12.52
N ILE A 246 -0.98 -11.63 11.63
CA ILE A 246 -1.68 -12.85 12.00
C ILE A 246 -0.74 -14.04 11.74
N VAL A 247 -0.44 -14.82 12.78
CA VAL A 247 0.44 -16.00 12.72
C VAL A 247 -0.28 -17.19 13.32
N GLY A 248 -0.83 -18.05 12.48
CA GLY A 248 -1.69 -19.16 12.92
C GLY A 248 -2.94 -18.64 13.64
N ASP A 249 -3.09 -18.98 14.91
CA ASP A 249 -4.20 -18.58 15.80
C ASP A 249 -3.88 -17.33 16.66
N ARG A 250 -2.80 -16.61 16.33
CA ARG A 250 -2.29 -15.49 17.12
C ARG A 250 -2.29 -14.20 16.34
N LEU A 251 -2.68 -13.11 17.01
CA LEU A 251 -2.51 -11.74 16.56
C LEU A 251 -1.29 -11.15 17.27
N LEU A 252 -0.29 -10.71 16.50
CA LEU A 252 0.89 -10.03 17.01
C LEU A 252 0.76 -8.53 16.75
N ILE A 253 0.80 -7.72 17.79
CA ILE A 253 0.78 -6.26 17.72
C ILE A 253 2.10 -5.75 18.29
N ARG A 254 2.88 -5.05 17.46
CA ARG A 254 4.10 -4.37 17.90
C ARG A 254 3.80 -2.91 18.18
N THR A 255 4.20 -2.47 19.35
CA THR A 255 4.17 -1.07 19.78
C THR A 255 5.61 -0.52 19.94
N ALA A 256 5.76 0.70 20.41
CA ALA A 256 7.07 1.30 20.62
C ALA A 256 7.92 0.52 21.63
N THR A 257 7.30 -0.05 22.68
CA THR A 257 8.02 -0.70 23.79
C THR A 257 7.74 -2.19 23.92
N ARG A 258 6.67 -2.74 23.28
CA ARG A 258 6.19 -4.11 23.51
C ARG A 258 5.83 -4.84 22.23
N ILE A 259 5.74 -6.17 22.35
CA ILE A 259 5.07 -7.05 21.39
C ILE A 259 3.96 -7.78 22.16
N TYR A 260 2.71 -7.52 21.79
CA TYR A 260 1.55 -8.24 22.29
C TYR A 260 1.33 -9.47 21.42
N CYS A 261 1.06 -10.60 22.09
CA CYS A 261 0.65 -11.84 21.44
C CYS A 261 -0.73 -12.22 21.97
N ILE A 262 -1.76 -11.97 21.17
CA ILE A 262 -3.15 -12.20 21.52
C ILE A 262 -3.60 -13.50 20.85
N LYS A 263 -4.20 -14.39 21.65
CA LYS A 263 -4.74 -15.65 21.20
C LYS A 263 -6.16 -15.81 21.76
N SER A 264 -7.07 -16.40 20.97
CA SER A 264 -8.36 -16.86 21.49
C SER A 264 -8.15 -17.94 22.54
N THR A 265 -8.96 -17.92 23.58
CA THR A 265 -8.99 -18.95 24.64
C THR A 265 -10.02 -20.03 24.37
N ASP A 266 -10.79 -19.92 23.27
CA ASP A 266 -11.84 -20.84 22.85
C ASP A 266 -11.36 -21.84 21.80
#